data_f8318c25f5d862950501cdd4849bb26f
#
_entry.id   f8318c25f5d862950501cdd4849bb26f
#
_cell.length_a   1.000
_cell.length_b   1.000
_cell.length_c   1.000
_cell.angle_alpha   90.00
_cell.angle_beta   90.00
_cell.angle_gamma   90.00
#
_symmetry.space_group_name_H-M   'P 1'
#
loop_
_entity.id
_entity.type
_entity.pdbx_description
1 polymer ?
#
loop_
_entity_poly.entity_id
_entity_poly.type
_entity_poly.pdbx_seq_one_letter_code
_entity_poly.pdbx_strand_id
1 'polypeptide(L)'
;SNMETLYDDIARLHEAGFPTHSLETPLVRNPGQYHARENGEFHFNTPSAIVALQTAARTQRVTLRGLLEFQTVPEERRPKWEQMESIQDIVKRFNTGAMSLGSISRETHEALAVAMNQLGGRSNTGEGGEDPERYIPQPVLSPHHDIYSIEDLAQLIHDLKNSNPSAEISVKLVSEVGVGVVAAGVVKAKAEHITISGHDGMSSRIKLQTDGQLKTGRDVVIAALLGAEEFGFATAPLIALGCVMMRKCHLNTCPVGIATQDEELRKKFTGMPEHVVNFLWLLAQDVRSRLYICLAPHTIQLNLTGHAGQSLGFGLVRGIQLKVTGDANDYVGKALSGGTVIVTPEIERGNDQTIVGNAVLYGATSGLAFFRGKAGERFAVRNSGVHAVVEGVGDHGCEYMTGGRVVILGPTGRNFGAGMSGGIAYVYDPSSEFAAKCNLSMGSLEALDFEGDEELVVKDLIQQHIQHTKSPLGVSILADWDHAKHSFVKLMPHDYKQVIAANVHMNTTAEPVHVNAGH
;
A
#
# COMPACT_ATOMS: atom_id res chain seq x y z
N SER A 1 -23.95 -1.28 -16.48
CA SER A 1 -23.84 -2.68 -16.97
C SER A 1 -24.91 -3.49 -16.28
N ASN A 2 -25.80 -4.07 -17.09
CA ASN A 2 -26.93 -4.89 -16.67
C ASN A 2 -26.41 -6.30 -16.35
N MET A 3 -27.04 -7.03 -15.43
CA MET A 3 -26.73 -8.44 -15.10
C MET A 3 -26.76 -9.35 -16.34
N GLU A 4 -27.61 -9.06 -17.31
CA GLU A 4 -27.63 -9.75 -18.60
C GLU A 4 -26.30 -9.59 -19.38
N THR A 5 -25.75 -8.37 -19.44
CA THR A 5 -24.48 -8.10 -20.11
C THR A 5 -23.32 -8.85 -19.45
N LEU A 6 -23.34 -8.94 -18.11
CA LEU A 6 -22.34 -9.69 -17.36
C LEU A 6 -22.47 -11.20 -17.59
N TYR A 7 -23.70 -11.72 -17.65
CA TYR A 7 -23.97 -13.12 -17.95
C TYR A 7 -23.51 -13.49 -19.37
N ASP A 8 -23.82 -12.65 -20.35
CA ASP A 8 -23.40 -12.85 -21.75
C ASP A 8 -21.87 -12.81 -21.89
N ASP A 9 -21.18 -11.93 -21.20
CA ASP A 9 -19.70 -11.89 -21.18
C ASP A 9 -19.10 -13.13 -20.53
N ILE A 10 -19.66 -13.59 -19.41
CA ILE A 10 -19.22 -14.83 -18.74
C ILE A 10 -19.50 -16.04 -19.63
N ALA A 11 -20.67 -16.15 -20.23
CA ALA A 11 -21.03 -17.25 -21.13
C ALA A 11 -20.10 -17.29 -22.34
N ARG A 12 -19.82 -16.13 -22.97
CA ARG A 12 -18.91 -16.01 -24.10
C ARG A 12 -17.47 -16.41 -23.75
N LEU A 13 -16.97 -16.01 -22.57
CA LEU A 13 -15.65 -16.38 -22.08
C LEU A 13 -15.58 -17.88 -21.75
N HIS A 14 -16.65 -18.44 -21.21
CA HIS A 14 -16.75 -19.86 -20.93
C HIS A 14 -16.77 -20.70 -22.23
N GLU A 15 -17.56 -20.29 -23.22
CA GLU A 15 -17.59 -20.91 -24.55
C GLU A 15 -16.22 -20.86 -25.24
N ALA A 16 -15.54 -19.71 -25.16
CA ALA A 16 -14.20 -19.55 -25.70
C ALA A 16 -13.14 -20.39 -24.97
N GLY A 17 -13.30 -20.58 -23.64
CA GLY A 17 -12.40 -21.38 -22.81
C GLY A 17 -12.61 -22.88 -22.91
N PHE A 18 -13.84 -23.33 -23.22
CA PHE A 18 -14.23 -24.74 -23.26
C PHE A 18 -15.02 -25.07 -24.54
N PRO A 19 -14.38 -25.02 -25.71
CA PRO A 19 -15.06 -25.33 -26.96
C PRO A 19 -15.46 -26.81 -26.99
N THR A 20 -16.73 -27.08 -27.19
CA THR A 20 -17.31 -28.44 -27.17
C THR A 20 -16.95 -29.31 -28.37
N HIS A 21 -16.35 -28.76 -29.43
CA HIS A 21 -16.20 -29.45 -30.72
C HIS A 21 -14.90 -29.22 -31.50
N SER A 22 -13.83 -28.66 -30.91
CA SER A 22 -12.55 -28.53 -31.62
C SER A 22 -11.36 -29.02 -30.79
N LEU A 23 -10.41 -29.66 -31.45
CA LEU A 23 -9.10 -30.05 -30.88
C LEU A 23 -8.10 -28.87 -30.87
N GLU A 24 -8.52 -27.68 -31.28
CA GLU A 24 -7.71 -26.47 -31.22
C GLU A 24 -7.77 -25.83 -29.84
N THR A 25 -6.62 -25.46 -29.32
CA THR A 25 -6.52 -24.74 -28.03
C THR A 25 -7.25 -23.40 -28.14
N PRO A 26 -8.26 -23.12 -27.29
CA PRO A 26 -9.01 -21.89 -27.40
C PRO A 26 -8.12 -20.68 -27.16
N LEU A 27 -8.19 -19.72 -28.08
CA LEU A 27 -7.55 -18.41 -27.92
C LEU A 27 -8.39 -17.54 -26.96
N VAL A 28 -8.17 -17.69 -25.67
CA VAL A 28 -8.73 -16.77 -24.67
C VAL A 28 -7.90 -15.48 -24.72
N ARG A 29 -8.54 -14.35 -25.01
CA ARG A 29 -7.89 -13.05 -24.89
C ARG A 29 -7.50 -12.82 -23.44
N ASN A 30 -6.20 -12.90 -23.14
CA ASN A 30 -5.65 -12.52 -21.85
C ASN A 30 -5.14 -11.08 -21.95
N PRO A 31 -5.76 -10.11 -21.26
CA PRO A 31 -5.30 -8.72 -21.26
C PRO A 31 -4.03 -8.50 -20.43
N GLY A 32 -3.37 -9.58 -20.00
CA GLY A 32 -2.14 -9.53 -19.20
C GLY A 32 -0.95 -8.92 -19.95
N GLN A 33 0.08 -8.55 -19.19
CA GLN A 33 1.30 -7.89 -19.68
C GLN A 33 2.40 -8.91 -19.97
N TYR A 34 2.16 -9.83 -20.87
CA TYR A 34 3.14 -10.85 -21.26
C TYR A 34 4.05 -10.37 -22.38
N HIS A 35 5.10 -11.14 -22.71
CA HIS A 35 5.96 -10.86 -23.84
C HIS A 35 5.15 -10.78 -25.14
N ALA A 36 5.37 -9.72 -25.91
CA ALA A 36 4.76 -9.58 -27.22
C ALA A 36 5.18 -10.75 -28.12
N ARG A 37 4.20 -11.56 -28.52
CA ARG A 37 4.34 -12.63 -29.51
C ARG A 37 3.67 -12.19 -30.80
N GLU A 38 4.16 -12.63 -31.90
CA GLU A 38 3.50 -12.41 -33.19
C GLU A 38 2.11 -13.06 -33.13
N ASN A 39 1.05 -12.26 -33.31
CA ASN A 39 -0.36 -12.64 -33.14
C ASN A 39 -0.77 -13.05 -31.70
N GLY A 40 0.00 -12.64 -30.68
CA GLY A 40 -0.28 -12.89 -29.27
C GLY A 40 -0.99 -11.72 -28.57
N GLU A 41 -0.88 -11.71 -27.26
CA GLU A 41 -1.52 -10.73 -26.37
C GLU A 41 -1.01 -9.30 -26.60
N PHE A 42 -1.85 -8.30 -26.28
CA PHE A 42 -1.44 -6.91 -26.27
C PHE A 42 -0.39 -6.67 -25.15
N HIS A 43 0.72 -6.07 -25.52
CA HIS A 43 1.80 -5.78 -24.57
C HIS A 43 2.13 -4.29 -24.57
N PHE A 44 2.16 -3.66 -23.39
CA PHE A 44 2.43 -2.23 -23.24
C PHE A 44 3.83 -1.77 -23.70
N ASN A 45 4.76 -2.69 -23.89
CA ASN A 45 6.11 -2.42 -24.33
C ASN A 45 6.39 -2.78 -25.79
N THR A 46 5.36 -2.98 -26.61
CA THR A 46 5.53 -3.13 -28.07
C THR A 46 5.80 -1.77 -28.72
N PRO A 47 6.45 -1.70 -29.90
CA PRO A 47 6.62 -0.44 -30.62
C PRO A 47 5.28 0.30 -30.86
N SER A 48 4.22 -0.43 -31.20
CA SER A 48 2.86 0.12 -31.35
C SER A 48 2.29 0.62 -30.04
N ALA A 49 2.50 -0.09 -28.94
CA ALA A 49 2.06 0.35 -27.60
C ALA A 49 2.86 1.56 -27.11
N ILE A 50 4.15 1.65 -27.42
CA ILE A 50 4.97 2.83 -27.12
C ILE A 50 4.46 4.06 -27.89
N VAL A 51 4.15 3.91 -29.18
CA VAL A 51 3.54 4.98 -29.97
C VAL A 51 2.16 5.37 -29.41
N ALA A 52 1.35 4.39 -29.06
CA ALA A 52 0.05 4.62 -28.43
C ALA A 52 0.20 5.31 -27.07
N LEU A 53 1.16 4.91 -26.23
CA LEU A 53 1.49 5.56 -24.95
C LEU A 53 2.02 6.97 -25.15
N GLN A 54 2.88 7.22 -26.14
CA GLN A 54 3.38 8.54 -26.47
C GLN A 54 2.26 9.46 -26.98
N THR A 55 1.32 8.92 -27.75
CA THR A 55 0.14 9.62 -28.22
C THR A 55 -0.84 9.89 -27.08
N ALA A 56 -1.08 8.88 -26.24
CA ALA A 56 -1.94 9.00 -25.06
C ALA A 56 -1.34 9.92 -23.99
N ALA A 57 -0.01 9.95 -23.83
CA ALA A 57 0.66 10.89 -22.92
C ALA A 57 0.47 12.36 -23.34
N ARG A 58 0.16 12.61 -24.60
CA ARG A 58 -0.17 13.96 -25.12
C ARG A 58 -1.66 14.30 -24.98
N THR A 59 -2.53 13.31 -24.90
CA THR A 59 -3.98 13.49 -25.02
C THR A 59 -4.80 12.84 -23.92
N GLN A 60 -4.37 11.71 -23.36
CA GLN A 60 -5.07 10.97 -22.31
C GLN A 60 -4.08 10.23 -21.40
N ARG A 61 -4.40 10.15 -20.10
CA ARG A 61 -3.66 9.38 -19.09
C ARG A 61 -4.15 7.93 -19.09
N VAL A 62 -3.29 6.98 -19.37
CA VAL A 62 -3.67 5.58 -19.69
C VAL A 62 -3.56 4.64 -18.48
N THR A 63 -2.76 4.98 -17.46
CA THR A 63 -2.57 4.15 -16.27
C THR A 63 -3.07 4.88 -15.03
N LEU A 64 -3.52 4.12 -14.01
CA LEU A 64 -3.92 4.71 -12.72
C LEU A 64 -2.82 5.62 -12.16
N ARG A 65 -1.56 5.18 -12.19
CA ARG A 65 -0.40 5.99 -11.80
C ARG A 65 -0.24 7.26 -12.65
N GLY A 66 -0.59 7.20 -13.93
CA GLY A 66 -0.60 8.35 -14.83
C GLY A 66 -1.66 9.39 -14.48
N LEU A 67 -2.75 9.00 -13.83
CA LEU A 67 -3.83 9.90 -13.39
C LEU A 67 -3.49 10.67 -12.12
N LEU A 68 -2.50 10.23 -11.33
CA LEU A 68 -2.11 10.89 -10.09
C LEU A 68 -1.34 12.18 -10.39
N GLU A 69 -1.65 13.24 -9.66
CA GLU A 69 -0.94 14.53 -9.73
C GLU A 69 -0.43 14.90 -8.34
N PHE A 70 0.80 15.40 -8.28
CA PHE A 70 1.33 15.95 -7.04
C PHE A 70 0.75 17.33 -6.78
N GLN A 71 0.26 17.55 -5.57
CA GLN A 71 -0.03 18.89 -5.10
C GLN A 71 1.27 19.53 -4.59
N THR A 72 1.60 20.69 -5.10
CA THR A 72 2.73 21.47 -4.61
C THR A 72 2.41 22.05 -3.23
N VAL A 73 3.30 21.82 -2.29
CA VAL A 73 3.19 22.39 -0.94
C VAL A 73 3.72 23.82 -0.95
N PRO A 74 3.02 24.81 -0.36
CA PRO A 74 3.55 26.15 -0.15
C PRO A 74 4.93 26.12 0.50
N GLU A 75 5.80 27.03 0.13
CA GLU A 75 7.23 27.02 0.51
C GLU A 75 7.41 27.01 2.03
N GLU A 76 6.55 27.72 2.76
CA GLU A 76 6.59 27.80 4.22
C GLU A 76 6.29 26.47 4.92
N ARG A 77 5.65 25.52 4.21
CA ARG A 77 5.29 24.19 4.74
C ARG A 77 6.19 23.07 4.25
N ARG A 78 7.18 23.40 3.42
CA ARG A 78 8.14 22.40 2.94
C ARG A 78 9.12 22.02 4.04
N PRO A 79 9.57 20.75 4.10
CA PRO A 79 10.66 20.38 5.00
C PRO A 79 11.93 21.16 4.61
N LYS A 80 12.82 21.39 5.57
CA LYS A 80 14.14 21.95 5.24
C LYS A 80 14.91 20.94 4.40
N TRP A 81 15.64 21.42 3.40
CA TRP A 81 16.40 20.56 2.48
C TRP A 81 17.38 19.63 3.20
N GLU A 82 17.96 20.08 4.30
CA GLU A 82 18.89 19.33 5.14
C GLU A 82 18.21 18.21 5.95
N GLN A 83 16.90 18.32 6.16
CA GLN A 83 16.11 17.30 6.87
C GLN A 83 15.67 16.16 5.96
N MET A 84 15.89 16.28 4.67
CA MET A 84 15.52 15.27 3.68
C MET A 84 16.61 14.22 3.55
N GLU A 85 16.17 12.99 3.29
CA GLU A 85 17.05 11.87 3.00
C GLU A 85 18.09 12.24 1.92
N SER A 86 19.33 11.87 2.14
CA SER A 86 20.42 12.18 1.20
C SER A 86 20.27 11.37 -0.09
N ILE A 87 20.85 11.85 -1.20
CA ILE A 87 20.87 11.08 -2.45
C ILE A 87 21.56 9.73 -2.23
N GLN A 88 22.61 9.67 -1.42
CA GLN A 88 23.32 8.46 -1.06
C GLN A 88 22.43 7.45 -0.32
N ASP A 89 21.52 7.92 0.53
CA ASP A 89 20.60 7.01 1.23
C ASP A 89 19.45 6.57 0.34
N ILE A 90 18.97 7.43 -0.54
CA ILE A 90 17.96 7.07 -1.54
C ILE A 90 18.45 5.98 -2.48
N VAL A 91 19.70 6.07 -3.01
CA VAL A 91 20.24 5.05 -3.92
C VAL A 91 20.43 3.68 -3.26
N LYS A 92 20.63 3.62 -1.94
CA LYS A 92 20.68 2.35 -1.20
C LYS A 92 19.39 1.55 -1.24
N ARG A 93 18.26 2.21 -1.54
CA ARG A 93 16.94 1.60 -1.73
C ARG A 93 16.72 1.08 -3.16
N PHE A 94 17.68 1.28 -4.05
CA PHE A 94 17.59 0.89 -5.44
C PHE A 94 18.19 -0.50 -5.64
N ASN A 95 17.48 -1.33 -6.41
CA ASN A 95 17.86 -2.70 -6.72
C ASN A 95 17.83 -2.91 -8.22
N THR A 96 18.68 -3.80 -8.74
CA THR A 96 18.48 -4.32 -10.09
C THR A 96 17.30 -5.29 -10.11
N GLY A 97 16.60 -5.37 -11.25
CA GLY A 97 15.65 -6.47 -11.47
C GLY A 97 16.38 -7.81 -11.49
N ALA A 98 15.65 -8.88 -11.14
CA ALA A 98 16.16 -10.25 -11.19
C ALA A 98 16.47 -10.66 -12.64
N MET A 99 17.71 -10.51 -13.03
CA MET A 99 18.20 -10.85 -14.39
C MET A 99 19.26 -11.93 -14.27
N SER A 100 18.90 -13.14 -14.71
CA SER A 100 19.75 -14.31 -14.58
C SER A 100 20.97 -14.25 -15.51
N LEU A 101 22.12 -14.69 -15.02
CA LEU A 101 23.25 -15.04 -15.87
C LEU A 101 22.80 -16.10 -16.88
N GLY A 102 23.07 -15.90 -18.15
CA GLY A 102 22.54 -16.73 -19.23
C GLY A 102 21.39 -16.06 -20.01
N SER A 103 20.53 -15.28 -19.34
CA SER A 103 19.56 -14.40 -20.02
C SER A 103 20.20 -13.07 -20.45
N ILE A 104 21.19 -12.61 -19.69
CA ILE A 104 22.09 -11.50 -20.07
C ILE A 104 23.53 -12.00 -20.13
N SER A 105 24.38 -11.28 -20.83
CA SER A 105 25.80 -11.60 -20.94
C SER A 105 26.53 -11.41 -19.60
N ARG A 106 27.65 -12.10 -19.43
CA ARG A 106 28.52 -11.97 -18.25
C ARG A 106 28.94 -10.52 -18.03
N GLU A 107 29.36 -9.84 -19.10
CA GLU A 107 29.81 -8.45 -19.07
C GLU A 107 28.72 -7.51 -18.56
N THR A 108 27.48 -7.71 -19.04
CA THR A 108 26.32 -6.93 -18.59
C THR A 108 26.01 -7.20 -17.11
N HIS A 109 26.05 -8.47 -16.70
CA HIS A 109 25.78 -8.88 -15.33
C HIS A 109 26.81 -8.30 -14.36
N GLU A 110 28.10 -8.36 -14.73
CA GLU A 110 29.18 -7.79 -13.93
C GLU A 110 29.09 -6.25 -13.85
N ALA A 111 28.80 -5.57 -14.97
CA ALA A 111 28.64 -4.11 -14.99
C ALA A 111 27.53 -3.63 -14.05
N LEU A 112 26.39 -4.34 -14.01
CA LEU A 112 25.29 -4.05 -13.10
C LEU A 112 25.70 -4.27 -11.64
N ALA A 113 26.34 -5.39 -11.32
CA ALA A 113 26.77 -5.70 -9.96
C ALA A 113 27.79 -4.68 -9.43
N VAL A 114 28.77 -4.30 -10.25
CA VAL A 114 29.78 -3.28 -9.91
C VAL A 114 29.13 -1.93 -9.67
N ALA A 115 28.20 -1.51 -10.54
CA ALA A 115 27.47 -0.25 -10.38
C ALA A 115 26.68 -0.20 -9.07
N MET A 116 25.95 -1.27 -8.76
CA MET A 116 25.14 -1.32 -7.52
C MET A 116 26.03 -1.35 -6.27
N ASN A 117 27.15 -2.05 -6.31
CA ASN A 117 28.12 -2.06 -5.21
C ASN A 117 28.71 -0.67 -4.95
N GLN A 118 29.05 0.08 -6.01
CA GLN A 118 29.52 1.47 -5.90
C GLN A 118 28.48 2.41 -5.30
N LEU A 119 27.21 2.19 -5.60
CA LEU A 119 26.10 2.98 -5.08
C LEU A 119 25.68 2.57 -3.66
N GLY A 120 26.12 1.40 -3.18
CA GLY A 120 25.64 0.79 -1.94
C GLY A 120 24.18 0.26 -2.04
N GLY A 121 23.69 0.09 -3.28
CA GLY A 121 22.41 -0.56 -3.58
C GLY A 121 22.56 -2.08 -3.66
N ARG A 122 21.55 -2.76 -4.21
CA ARG A 122 21.52 -4.22 -4.29
C ARG A 122 21.48 -4.71 -5.74
N SER A 123 22.27 -5.73 -6.05
CA SER A 123 22.22 -6.45 -7.33
C SER A 123 21.47 -7.76 -7.13
N ASN A 124 20.39 -7.95 -7.90
CA ASN A 124 19.62 -9.17 -7.89
C ASN A 124 20.03 -10.04 -9.09
N THR A 125 20.56 -11.23 -8.81
CA THR A 125 21.10 -12.14 -9.81
C THR A 125 20.06 -13.10 -10.41
N GLY A 126 18.81 -13.01 -9.97
CA GLY A 126 17.75 -13.91 -10.42
C GLY A 126 17.98 -15.37 -9.98
N GLU A 127 17.18 -16.26 -10.52
CA GLU A 127 17.25 -17.69 -10.25
C GLU A 127 18.50 -18.38 -10.84
N GLY A 128 19.12 -17.79 -11.85
CA GLY A 128 20.35 -18.31 -12.47
C GLY A 128 21.62 -18.11 -11.63
N GLY A 129 21.51 -17.33 -10.54
CA GLY A 129 22.66 -17.01 -9.69
C GLY A 129 23.72 -16.19 -10.41
N GLU A 130 24.98 -16.37 -9.98
CA GLU A 130 26.14 -15.71 -10.56
C GLU A 130 27.09 -16.71 -11.24
N ASP A 131 28.10 -16.19 -11.97
CA ASP A 131 29.13 -17.03 -12.56
C ASP A 131 29.82 -17.86 -11.46
N PRO A 132 29.99 -19.20 -11.66
CA PRO A 132 30.62 -20.08 -10.69
C PRO A 132 32.02 -19.65 -10.24
N GLU A 133 32.77 -18.92 -11.08
CA GLU A 133 34.09 -18.37 -10.72
C GLU A 133 34.02 -17.34 -9.59
N ARG A 134 32.85 -16.76 -9.31
CA ARG A 134 32.62 -15.79 -8.25
C ARG A 134 32.25 -16.44 -6.91
N TYR A 135 31.93 -17.73 -6.92
CA TYR A 135 31.61 -18.51 -5.72
C TYR A 135 32.76 -19.43 -5.34
N ILE A 136 33.16 -19.40 -4.11
CA ILE A 136 33.95 -20.46 -3.48
C ILE A 136 33.17 -20.88 -2.23
N PRO A 137 32.54 -22.05 -2.14
CA PRO A 137 32.19 -23.11 -3.09
C PRO A 137 30.67 -23.41 -3.21
N GLN A 138 30.27 -23.91 -4.34
CA GLN A 138 29.08 -24.69 -4.69
C GLN A 138 27.81 -23.99 -5.18
N PRO A 139 27.24 -24.47 -6.32
CA PRO A 139 26.03 -23.90 -6.92
C PRO A 139 24.77 -24.33 -6.18
N VAL A 140 23.83 -23.40 -6.02
CA VAL A 140 22.47 -23.68 -5.53
C VAL A 140 21.57 -23.99 -6.75
N LEU A 141 20.88 -25.12 -6.72
CA LEU A 141 19.88 -25.48 -7.71
C LEU A 141 18.62 -24.63 -7.54
N SER A 142 18.00 -24.27 -8.66
CA SER A 142 16.76 -23.49 -8.68
C SER A 142 15.56 -24.32 -8.17
N PRO A 143 14.82 -23.87 -7.13
CA PRO A 143 13.72 -24.65 -6.54
C PRO A 143 12.36 -24.45 -7.21
N HIS A 144 12.26 -23.83 -8.38
CA HIS A 144 11.00 -23.39 -8.99
C HIS A 144 9.95 -24.48 -9.21
N HIS A 145 10.35 -25.72 -9.36
CA HIS A 145 9.46 -26.82 -9.70
C HIS A 145 8.95 -27.61 -8.51
N ASP A 146 9.39 -27.27 -7.29
CA ASP A 146 9.11 -28.06 -6.08
C ASP A 146 8.26 -27.30 -5.05
N ILE A 147 7.88 -26.04 -5.32
CA ILE A 147 7.12 -25.18 -4.41
C ILE A 147 5.72 -24.97 -4.95
N TYR A 148 4.73 -25.61 -4.31
CA TYR A 148 3.32 -25.57 -4.73
C TYR A 148 2.38 -24.94 -3.68
N SER A 149 2.88 -24.68 -2.46
CA SER A 149 2.10 -24.12 -1.37
C SER A 149 2.92 -23.12 -0.54
N ILE A 150 2.23 -22.36 0.32
CA ILE A 150 2.90 -21.45 1.30
C ILE A 150 3.65 -22.29 2.34
N GLU A 151 3.20 -23.48 2.63
CA GLU A 151 3.85 -24.41 3.56
C GLU A 151 5.18 -24.93 2.99
N ASP A 152 5.23 -25.30 1.72
CA ASP A 152 6.47 -25.68 1.03
C ASP A 152 7.45 -24.51 1.01
N LEU A 153 6.94 -23.30 0.74
CA LEU A 153 7.74 -22.08 0.80
C LEU A 153 8.29 -21.82 2.21
N ALA A 154 7.50 -22.04 3.25
CA ALA A 154 7.95 -21.88 4.64
C ALA A 154 9.05 -22.85 5.00
N GLN A 155 8.98 -24.09 4.54
CA GLN A 155 10.05 -25.10 4.67
C GLN A 155 11.32 -24.61 4.00
N LEU A 156 11.24 -24.17 2.75
CA LEU A 156 12.39 -23.66 2.00
C LEU A 156 13.02 -22.44 2.67
N ILE A 157 12.23 -21.48 3.15
CA ILE A 157 12.72 -20.31 3.88
C ILE A 157 13.47 -20.73 5.14
N HIS A 158 12.93 -21.70 5.89
CA HIS A 158 13.56 -22.25 7.07
C HIS A 158 14.91 -22.92 6.75
N ASP A 159 14.97 -23.71 5.69
CA ASP A 159 16.18 -24.44 5.28
C ASP A 159 17.26 -23.46 4.79
N LEU A 160 16.89 -22.46 4.00
CA LEU A 160 17.80 -21.38 3.58
C LEU A 160 18.35 -20.60 4.76
N LYS A 161 17.50 -20.27 5.73
CA LYS A 161 17.91 -19.55 6.94
C LYS A 161 18.84 -20.38 7.83
N ASN A 162 18.64 -21.69 7.91
CA ASN A 162 19.54 -22.61 8.61
C ASN A 162 20.89 -22.75 7.90
N SER A 163 20.89 -22.74 6.57
CA SER A 163 22.12 -22.80 5.77
C SER A 163 22.94 -21.52 5.87
N ASN A 164 22.28 -20.36 5.94
CA ASN A 164 22.94 -19.07 6.16
C ASN A 164 22.10 -18.19 7.09
N PRO A 165 22.33 -18.22 8.40
CA PRO A 165 21.57 -17.45 9.39
C PRO A 165 21.66 -15.92 9.21
N SER A 166 22.71 -15.42 8.56
CA SER A 166 22.90 -13.98 8.30
C SER A 166 22.21 -13.50 7.03
N ALA A 167 21.75 -14.39 6.15
CA ALA A 167 21.08 -14.02 4.92
C ALA A 167 19.69 -13.47 5.18
N GLU A 168 19.29 -12.44 4.43
CA GLU A 168 17.91 -11.93 4.34
C GLU A 168 17.17 -12.72 3.25
N ILE A 169 16.12 -13.44 3.63
CA ILE A 169 15.36 -14.29 2.70
C ILE A 169 14.27 -13.47 2.01
N SER A 170 14.38 -13.37 0.70
CA SER A 170 13.45 -12.61 -0.15
C SER A 170 12.56 -13.53 -0.99
N VAL A 171 11.27 -13.20 -1.04
CA VAL A 171 10.30 -13.89 -1.89
C VAL A 171 9.73 -12.91 -2.92
N LYS A 172 9.72 -13.32 -4.19
CA LYS A 172 9.14 -12.53 -5.29
C LYS A 172 7.74 -13.01 -5.62
N LEU A 173 6.78 -12.09 -5.60
CA LEU A 173 5.38 -12.31 -5.93
C LEU A 173 4.99 -11.55 -7.19
N VAL A 174 4.05 -12.08 -7.95
CA VAL A 174 3.43 -11.39 -9.09
C VAL A 174 2.37 -10.43 -8.58
N SER A 175 2.35 -9.21 -9.10
CA SER A 175 1.31 -8.22 -8.81
C SER A 175 0.02 -8.58 -9.53
N GLU A 176 -0.85 -9.27 -8.84
CA GLU A 176 -2.18 -9.68 -9.32
C GLU A 176 -3.23 -9.44 -8.23
N VAL A 177 -4.50 -9.57 -8.62
CA VAL A 177 -5.61 -9.46 -7.66
C VAL A 177 -5.45 -10.54 -6.58
N GLY A 178 -5.39 -10.11 -5.30
CA GLY A 178 -5.20 -11.02 -4.18
C GLY A 178 -3.73 -11.17 -3.71
N VAL A 179 -2.76 -10.55 -4.36
CA VAL A 179 -1.33 -10.61 -3.96
C VAL A 179 -1.11 -10.23 -2.50
N GLY A 180 -1.89 -9.29 -1.96
CA GLY A 180 -1.81 -8.92 -0.54
C GLY A 180 -2.13 -10.07 0.43
N VAL A 181 -3.06 -10.96 0.06
CA VAL A 181 -3.37 -12.17 0.85
C VAL A 181 -2.23 -13.17 0.78
N VAL A 182 -1.66 -13.36 -0.43
CA VAL A 182 -0.49 -14.22 -0.63
C VAL A 182 0.71 -13.67 0.14
N ALA A 183 0.97 -12.36 0.05
CA ALA A 183 2.03 -11.70 0.79
C ALA A 183 1.87 -11.88 2.31
N ALA A 184 0.66 -11.77 2.84
CA ALA A 184 0.39 -12.04 4.25
C ALA A 184 0.71 -13.51 4.65
N GLY A 185 0.47 -14.46 3.74
CA GLY A 185 0.89 -15.85 3.91
C GLY A 185 2.41 -16.01 3.93
N VAL A 186 3.11 -15.36 3.00
CA VAL A 186 4.58 -15.35 2.90
C VAL A 186 5.24 -14.72 4.15
N VAL A 187 4.63 -13.67 4.71
CA VAL A 187 5.07 -13.09 6.01
C VAL A 187 4.94 -14.11 7.14
N LYS A 188 3.84 -14.85 7.19
CA LYS A 188 3.66 -15.93 8.18
C LYS A 188 4.69 -17.06 8.00
N ALA A 189 5.10 -17.32 6.77
CA ALA A 189 6.19 -18.23 6.43
C ALA A 189 7.58 -17.69 6.81
N LYS A 190 7.66 -16.50 7.42
CA LYS A 190 8.87 -15.83 7.94
C LYS A 190 9.86 -15.36 6.88
N ALA A 191 9.40 -15.04 5.66
CA ALA A 191 10.21 -14.25 4.74
C ALA A 191 10.48 -12.87 5.35
N GLU A 192 11.69 -12.36 5.16
CA GLU A 192 12.16 -11.08 5.70
C GLU A 192 12.00 -9.94 4.70
N HIS A 193 11.90 -10.29 3.42
CA HIS A 193 11.76 -9.37 2.31
C HIS A 193 10.76 -9.93 1.28
N ILE A 194 9.91 -9.07 0.72
CA ILE A 194 9.02 -9.43 -0.39
C ILE A 194 9.19 -8.44 -1.52
N THR A 195 9.42 -8.96 -2.72
CA THR A 195 9.38 -8.21 -3.96
C THR A 195 8.03 -8.43 -4.65
N ILE A 196 7.26 -7.38 -4.88
CA ILE A 196 6.06 -7.44 -5.72
C ILE A 196 6.41 -6.92 -7.10
N SER A 197 6.40 -7.82 -8.08
CA SER A 197 6.74 -7.55 -9.46
C SER A 197 5.49 -7.28 -10.28
N GLY A 198 5.37 -6.05 -10.79
CA GLY A 198 4.21 -5.60 -11.55
C GLY A 198 3.90 -4.13 -11.32
N HIS A 199 2.65 -3.71 -11.52
CA HIS A 199 2.32 -2.29 -11.58
C HIS A 199 1.95 -1.61 -10.25
N ASP A 200 1.54 -2.35 -9.23
CA ASP A 200 1.00 -1.78 -7.98
C ASP A 200 1.42 -2.61 -6.75
N GLY A 201 1.99 -1.98 -5.73
CA GLY A 201 2.45 -2.63 -4.50
C GLY A 201 1.85 -2.03 -3.22
N MET A 202 1.79 -2.82 -2.16
CA MET A 202 1.30 -2.42 -0.83
C MET A 202 2.18 -2.96 0.31
N SER A 203 2.26 -2.21 1.42
CA SER A 203 3.18 -2.38 2.53
C SER A 203 2.60 -3.05 3.78
N SER A 204 3.40 -3.84 4.54
CA SER A 204 3.36 -3.94 6.00
C SER A 204 4.53 -4.77 6.58
N ARG A 205 5.10 -4.42 7.73
CA ARG A 205 6.04 -5.12 8.65
C ARG A 205 7.27 -5.84 8.09
N ILE A 206 7.50 -5.79 6.79
CA ILE A 206 8.66 -6.34 6.08
C ILE A 206 9.09 -5.31 5.05
N LYS A 207 10.34 -5.37 4.61
CA LYS A 207 10.81 -4.51 3.51
C LYS A 207 10.08 -4.89 2.23
N LEU A 208 9.31 -3.95 1.71
CA LEU A 208 8.58 -4.13 0.46
C LEU A 208 9.35 -3.49 -0.69
N GLN A 209 9.81 -4.33 -1.60
CA GLN A 209 10.34 -3.88 -2.88
C GLN A 209 9.25 -3.92 -3.95
N THR A 210 9.19 -2.89 -4.78
CA THR A 210 8.39 -2.89 -6.01
C THR A 210 9.30 -2.74 -7.23
N ASP A 211 8.96 -3.45 -8.31
CA ASP A 211 9.56 -3.27 -9.61
C ASP A 211 8.49 -3.13 -10.70
N GLY A 212 8.91 -2.87 -11.92
CA GLY A 212 8.02 -2.72 -13.07
C GLY A 212 7.69 -1.27 -13.42
N GLN A 213 8.07 -0.86 -14.63
CA GLN A 213 7.80 0.47 -15.21
C GLN A 213 8.26 1.68 -14.37
N LEU A 214 9.17 1.48 -13.40
CA LEU A 214 9.82 2.59 -12.70
C LEU A 214 10.90 3.18 -13.62
N LYS A 215 10.75 4.45 -14.00
CA LYS A 215 11.65 5.12 -14.97
C LYS A 215 12.05 6.54 -14.54
N THR A 216 11.24 7.18 -13.71
CA THR A 216 11.41 8.56 -13.28
C THR A 216 11.32 8.68 -11.77
N GLY A 217 11.85 9.76 -11.19
CA GLY A 217 11.67 10.03 -9.77
C GLY A 217 10.20 10.13 -9.34
N ARG A 218 9.34 10.57 -10.27
CA ARG A 218 7.88 10.56 -10.04
C ARG A 218 7.35 9.15 -9.79
N ASP A 219 7.78 8.17 -10.58
CA ASP A 219 7.33 6.78 -10.43
C ASP A 219 7.77 6.22 -9.08
N VAL A 220 9.01 6.49 -8.69
CA VAL A 220 9.59 6.08 -7.41
C VAL A 220 8.84 6.72 -6.23
N VAL A 221 8.58 8.03 -6.28
CA VAL A 221 7.86 8.73 -5.19
C VAL A 221 6.43 8.21 -5.05
N ILE A 222 5.73 7.96 -6.16
CA ILE A 222 4.38 7.37 -6.09
C ILE A 222 4.43 5.97 -5.50
N ALA A 223 5.38 5.13 -5.90
CA ALA A 223 5.55 3.79 -5.34
C ALA A 223 5.87 3.84 -3.84
N ALA A 224 6.73 4.78 -3.40
CA ALA A 224 7.02 5.01 -1.99
C ALA A 224 5.77 5.44 -1.20
N LEU A 225 4.97 6.34 -1.75
CA LEU A 225 3.70 6.77 -1.14
C LEU A 225 2.67 5.63 -1.05
N LEU A 226 2.74 4.67 -1.95
CA LEU A 226 1.93 3.44 -1.91
C LEU A 226 2.51 2.38 -0.97
N GLY A 227 3.66 2.65 -0.35
CA GLY A 227 4.22 1.82 0.72
C GLY A 227 5.46 1.02 0.33
N ALA A 228 6.02 1.20 -0.87
CA ALA A 228 7.28 0.57 -1.22
C ALA A 228 8.46 1.24 -0.51
N GLU A 229 9.37 0.43 0.02
CA GLU A 229 10.58 0.86 0.69
C GLU A 229 11.82 0.70 -0.18
N GLU A 230 11.78 -0.23 -1.12
CA GLU A 230 12.84 -0.51 -2.09
C GLU A 230 12.29 -0.53 -3.53
N PHE A 231 13.13 -0.23 -4.50
CA PHE A 231 12.72 0.02 -5.89
C PHE A 231 13.60 -0.74 -6.86
N GLY A 232 13.00 -1.65 -7.64
CA GLY A 232 13.67 -2.50 -8.59
C GLY A 232 13.67 -1.93 -10.02
N PHE A 233 14.84 -1.93 -10.67
CA PHE A 233 15.03 -1.43 -12.03
C PHE A 233 15.67 -2.51 -12.90
N ALA A 234 14.96 -2.99 -13.91
CA ALA A 234 15.50 -3.96 -14.87
C ALA A 234 15.85 -3.30 -16.21
N THR A 235 14.86 -2.81 -16.92
CA THR A 235 15.03 -2.29 -18.29
C THR A 235 15.81 -0.98 -18.33
N ALA A 236 15.62 -0.08 -17.36
CA ALA A 236 16.24 1.23 -17.36
C ALA A 236 17.79 1.16 -17.24
N PRO A 237 18.38 0.38 -16.30
CA PRO A 237 19.81 0.16 -16.26
C PRO A 237 20.36 -0.49 -17.54
N LEU A 238 19.62 -1.44 -18.15
CA LEU A 238 20.06 -2.04 -19.43
C LEU A 238 20.09 -1.01 -20.56
N ILE A 239 19.13 -0.07 -20.60
CA ILE A 239 19.14 1.03 -21.57
C ILE A 239 20.35 1.95 -21.32
N ALA A 240 20.68 2.23 -20.07
CA ALA A 240 21.88 3.00 -19.72
C ALA A 240 23.17 2.30 -20.20
N LEU A 241 23.20 0.97 -20.20
CA LEU A 241 24.29 0.16 -20.74
C LEU A 241 24.28 0.02 -22.27
N GLY A 242 23.30 0.60 -22.98
CA GLY A 242 23.25 0.61 -24.43
C GLY A 242 22.21 -0.35 -25.05
N CYS A 243 21.24 -0.85 -24.29
CA CYS A 243 20.17 -1.69 -24.82
C CYS A 243 19.29 -0.91 -25.81
N VAL A 244 19.16 -1.43 -27.03
CA VAL A 244 18.37 -0.84 -28.12
C VAL A 244 16.90 -1.24 -28.13
N MET A 245 16.44 -1.97 -27.10
CA MET A 245 15.04 -2.38 -26.94
C MET A 245 14.45 -3.19 -28.11
N MET A 246 15.27 -4.00 -28.75
CA MET A 246 14.88 -4.81 -29.91
C MET A 246 13.85 -5.89 -29.59
N ARG A 247 13.71 -6.28 -28.31
CA ARG A 247 12.73 -7.25 -27.79
C ARG A 247 12.83 -8.67 -28.39
N LYS A 248 13.99 -9.02 -28.96
CA LYS A 248 14.32 -10.37 -29.45
C LYS A 248 15.40 -11.05 -28.62
N CYS A 249 15.48 -10.71 -27.33
CA CYS A 249 16.49 -11.22 -26.38
C CYS A 249 16.49 -12.76 -26.31
N HIS A 250 15.32 -13.38 -26.39
CA HIS A 250 15.15 -14.83 -26.35
C HIS A 250 15.76 -15.60 -27.55
N LEU A 251 16.14 -14.88 -28.61
CA LEU A 251 16.74 -15.49 -29.79
C LEU A 251 18.26 -15.57 -29.76
N ASN A 252 18.90 -15.12 -28.68
CA ASN A 252 20.37 -15.06 -28.56
C ASN A 252 21.07 -14.18 -29.64
N THR A 253 20.33 -13.20 -30.22
CA THR A 253 20.78 -12.38 -31.36
C THR A 253 20.93 -10.91 -30.99
N CYS A 254 21.21 -10.59 -29.74
CA CYS A 254 21.32 -9.22 -29.29
C CYS A 254 22.49 -8.49 -29.99
N PRO A 255 22.21 -7.45 -30.80
CA PRO A 255 23.24 -6.80 -31.63
C PRO A 255 24.22 -5.96 -30.83
N VAL A 256 23.92 -5.67 -29.56
CA VAL A 256 24.74 -4.85 -28.64
C VAL A 256 25.38 -5.66 -27.52
N GLY A 257 25.32 -6.98 -27.58
CA GLY A 257 26.01 -7.86 -26.62
C GLY A 257 25.43 -7.95 -25.22
N ILE A 258 24.24 -7.37 -24.96
CA ILE A 258 23.63 -7.32 -23.61
C ILE A 258 22.92 -8.64 -23.27
N ALA A 259 22.03 -9.12 -24.14
CA ALA A 259 21.21 -10.29 -23.89
C ALA A 259 21.55 -11.38 -24.93
N THR A 260 22.74 -11.92 -24.83
CA THR A 260 23.26 -12.98 -25.70
C THR A 260 24.39 -13.72 -25.01
N GLN A 261 24.55 -15.01 -25.36
CA GLN A 261 25.68 -15.84 -24.96
C GLN A 261 26.66 -16.06 -26.14
N ASP A 262 26.32 -15.56 -27.34
CA ASP A 262 27.20 -15.62 -28.50
C ASP A 262 28.45 -14.76 -28.27
N GLU A 263 29.64 -15.36 -28.37
CA GLU A 263 30.92 -14.70 -28.05
C GLU A 263 31.22 -13.53 -28.97
N GLU A 264 30.85 -13.58 -30.24
CA GLU A 264 31.09 -12.51 -31.20
C GLU A 264 30.14 -11.32 -30.96
N LEU A 265 28.91 -11.61 -30.53
CA LEU A 265 27.97 -10.55 -30.17
C LEU A 265 28.31 -9.95 -28.82
N ARG A 266 28.79 -10.73 -27.85
CA ARG A 266 29.23 -10.23 -26.54
C ARG A 266 30.37 -9.22 -26.65
N LYS A 267 31.31 -9.40 -27.57
CA LYS A 267 32.40 -8.45 -27.85
C LYS A 267 31.92 -7.05 -28.27
N LYS A 268 30.65 -6.92 -28.68
CA LYS A 268 30.03 -5.63 -29.05
C LYS A 268 29.51 -4.85 -27.83
N PHE A 269 29.54 -5.45 -26.65
CA PHE A 269 29.12 -4.75 -25.43
C PHE A 269 30.09 -3.61 -25.11
N THR A 270 29.55 -2.42 -24.96
CA THR A 270 30.30 -1.18 -24.65
C THR A 270 29.80 -0.49 -23.38
N GLY A 271 28.88 -1.13 -22.67
CA GLY A 271 28.32 -0.59 -21.45
C GLY A 271 29.36 -0.54 -20.32
N MET A 272 29.34 0.52 -19.53
CA MET A 272 30.22 0.70 -18.38
C MET A 272 29.40 0.86 -17.10
N PRO A 273 29.87 0.37 -15.95
CA PRO A 273 29.18 0.53 -14.67
C PRO A 273 28.81 1.98 -14.37
N GLU A 274 29.66 2.94 -14.75
CA GLU A 274 29.48 4.37 -14.55
C GLU A 274 28.21 4.91 -15.24
N HIS A 275 27.78 4.31 -16.34
CA HIS A 275 26.53 4.69 -17.00
C HIS A 275 25.33 4.41 -16.11
N VAL A 276 25.33 3.29 -15.42
CA VAL A 276 24.26 2.89 -14.49
C VAL A 276 24.34 3.73 -13.20
N VAL A 277 25.55 3.95 -12.67
CA VAL A 277 25.79 4.81 -11.50
C VAL A 277 25.23 6.21 -11.75
N ASN A 278 25.59 6.83 -12.87
CA ASN A 278 25.13 8.17 -13.23
C ASN A 278 23.60 8.22 -13.40
N PHE A 279 23.03 7.23 -14.09
CA PHE A 279 21.59 7.16 -14.28
C PHE A 279 20.83 7.07 -12.94
N LEU A 280 21.23 6.15 -12.05
CA LEU A 280 20.55 5.96 -10.76
C LEU A 280 20.80 7.14 -9.80
N TRP A 281 21.95 7.78 -9.87
CA TRP A 281 22.24 9.00 -9.11
C TRP A 281 21.34 10.16 -9.53
N LEU A 282 21.20 10.41 -10.85
CA LEU A 282 20.29 11.43 -11.38
C LEU A 282 18.82 11.12 -11.04
N LEU A 283 18.45 9.85 -11.08
CA LEU A 283 17.12 9.41 -10.67
C LEU A 283 16.87 9.70 -9.18
N ALA A 284 17.81 9.41 -8.30
CA ALA A 284 17.70 9.71 -6.87
C ALA A 284 17.65 11.23 -6.60
N GLN A 285 18.36 12.02 -7.40
CA GLN A 285 18.26 13.48 -7.35
C GLN A 285 16.86 13.97 -7.75
N ASP A 286 16.25 13.40 -8.79
CA ASP A 286 14.86 13.70 -9.18
C ASP A 286 13.88 13.29 -8.09
N VAL A 287 14.07 12.10 -7.47
CA VAL A 287 13.27 11.64 -6.31
C VAL A 287 13.35 12.67 -5.17
N ARG A 288 14.56 13.04 -4.76
CA ARG A 288 14.79 14.00 -3.67
C ARG A 288 14.14 15.35 -3.94
N SER A 289 14.26 15.86 -5.16
CA SER A 289 13.67 17.14 -5.58
C SER A 289 12.14 17.08 -5.52
N ARG A 290 11.52 15.97 -5.91
CA ARG A 290 10.08 15.77 -5.85
C ARG A 290 9.58 15.65 -4.42
N LEU A 291 10.29 14.92 -3.57
CA LEU A 291 9.96 14.81 -2.15
C LEU A 291 9.98 16.18 -1.48
N TYR A 292 10.94 17.05 -1.82
CA TYR A 292 11.01 18.43 -1.31
C TYR A 292 9.77 19.25 -1.65
N ILE A 293 9.21 19.07 -2.84
CA ILE A 293 8.06 19.84 -3.33
C ILE A 293 6.72 19.27 -2.81
N CYS A 294 6.66 17.97 -2.50
CA CYS A 294 5.40 17.23 -2.37
C CYS A 294 5.15 16.61 -0.98
N LEU A 295 6.05 16.77 -0.01
CA LEU A 295 5.86 16.20 1.34
C LEU A 295 4.90 17.06 2.18
N ALA A 296 3.61 16.75 2.07
CA ALA A 296 2.57 17.24 2.99
C ALA A 296 1.58 16.12 3.33
N PRO A 297 0.82 16.24 4.42
CA PRO A 297 -0.37 15.40 4.61
C PRO A 297 -1.26 15.49 3.36
N HIS A 298 -1.80 14.33 2.91
CA HIS A 298 -2.65 14.23 1.71
C HIS A 298 -1.97 14.67 0.41
N THR A 299 -0.73 14.25 0.20
CA THR A 299 0.02 14.47 -1.05
C THR A 299 -0.71 13.89 -2.27
N ILE A 300 -1.39 12.76 -2.09
CA ILE A 300 -2.24 12.13 -3.10
C ILE A 300 -3.70 12.23 -2.66
N GLN A 301 -4.54 12.88 -3.46
CA GLN A 301 -5.98 12.92 -3.25
C GLN A 301 -6.70 12.20 -4.39
N LEU A 302 -7.43 11.14 -4.05
CA LEU A 302 -8.26 10.38 -4.96
C LEU A 302 -9.72 10.72 -4.67
N ASN A 303 -10.40 11.37 -5.63
CA ASN A 303 -11.82 11.66 -5.55
C ASN A 303 -12.56 10.77 -6.55
N LEU A 304 -13.39 9.89 -6.03
CA LEU A 304 -14.15 8.91 -6.78
C LEU A 304 -15.65 9.17 -6.63
N THR A 305 -16.45 8.82 -7.64
CA THR A 305 -17.91 8.92 -7.61
C THR A 305 -18.53 7.58 -7.99
N GLY A 306 -19.55 7.17 -7.26
CA GLY A 306 -20.29 5.94 -7.47
C GLY A 306 -20.00 4.87 -6.43
N HIS A 307 -20.21 3.61 -6.78
CA HIS A 307 -20.07 2.46 -5.92
C HIS A 307 -18.63 1.90 -5.94
N ALA A 308 -17.96 1.90 -4.80
CA ALA A 308 -16.54 1.53 -4.71
C ALA A 308 -16.29 0.03 -4.40
N GLY A 309 -17.33 -0.75 -4.13
CA GLY A 309 -17.22 -2.19 -3.89
C GLY A 309 -16.54 -2.55 -2.57
N GLN A 310 -15.86 -3.72 -2.56
CA GLN A 310 -15.22 -4.34 -1.38
C GLN A 310 -13.84 -3.76 -1.10
N SER A 311 -13.46 -3.71 0.20
CA SER A 311 -12.10 -3.40 0.66
C SER A 311 -11.53 -2.06 0.20
N LEU A 312 -12.39 -1.07 -0.04
CA LEU A 312 -11.95 0.30 -0.39
C LEU A 312 -10.93 0.82 0.64
N GLY A 313 -9.79 1.31 0.18
CA GLY A 313 -8.75 1.88 1.05
C GLY A 313 -8.04 0.84 1.92
N PHE A 314 -7.99 -0.44 1.49
CA PHE A 314 -7.21 -1.48 2.17
C PHE A 314 -5.74 -1.05 2.28
N GLY A 315 -5.18 -1.10 3.51
CA GLY A 315 -3.77 -0.80 3.75
C GLY A 315 -3.35 0.64 3.42
N LEU A 316 -4.28 1.59 3.24
CA LEU A 316 -4.00 2.95 2.79
C LEU A 316 -3.01 3.65 3.73
N VAL A 317 -1.88 4.08 3.16
CA VAL A 317 -0.75 4.64 3.90
C VAL A 317 -0.86 6.16 4.09
N ARG A 318 -0.04 6.69 4.99
CA ARG A 318 0.08 8.13 5.23
C ARG A 318 0.40 8.88 3.94
N GLY A 319 -0.21 10.06 3.75
CA GLY A 319 -0.03 10.91 2.56
C GLY A 319 -1.11 10.70 1.50
N ILE A 320 -1.95 9.66 1.60
CA ILE A 320 -3.03 9.41 0.66
C ILE A 320 -4.37 9.71 1.32
N GLN A 321 -5.19 10.53 0.65
CA GLN A 321 -6.59 10.74 0.96
C GLN A 321 -7.45 10.11 -0.13
N LEU A 322 -8.36 9.22 0.26
CA LEU A 322 -9.32 8.57 -0.61
C LEU A 322 -10.73 9.05 -0.25
N LYS A 323 -11.38 9.76 -1.17
CA LYS A 323 -12.75 10.25 -1.01
C LYS A 323 -13.67 9.61 -2.04
N VAL A 324 -14.75 9.00 -1.55
CA VAL A 324 -15.83 8.46 -2.38
C VAL A 324 -17.09 9.29 -2.16
N THR A 325 -17.67 9.80 -3.25
CA THR A 325 -19.03 10.32 -3.28
C THR A 325 -19.93 9.23 -3.82
N GLY A 326 -20.64 8.55 -2.94
CA GLY A 326 -21.42 7.34 -3.23
C GLY A 326 -21.42 6.40 -2.03
N ASP A 327 -21.16 5.13 -2.26
CA ASP A 327 -21.13 4.10 -1.24
C ASP A 327 -20.01 3.06 -1.47
N ALA A 328 -19.80 2.18 -0.50
CA ALA A 328 -18.88 1.06 -0.59
C ALA A 328 -19.40 -0.14 0.21
N ASN A 329 -18.90 -1.33 -0.10
CA ASN A 329 -19.28 -2.57 0.58
C ASN A 329 -18.42 -2.82 1.84
N ASP A 330 -18.16 -4.09 2.13
CA ASP A 330 -17.47 -4.54 3.34
C ASP A 330 -15.97 -4.18 3.32
N TYR A 331 -15.36 -4.18 4.51
CA TYR A 331 -13.94 -4.02 4.75
C TYR A 331 -13.34 -2.69 4.30
N VAL A 332 -14.12 -1.61 4.24
CA VAL A 332 -13.59 -0.27 3.97
C VAL A 332 -12.54 0.08 5.03
N GLY A 333 -11.37 0.54 4.58
CA GLY A 333 -10.26 0.91 5.47
C GLY A 333 -9.66 -0.26 6.26
N LYS A 334 -9.85 -1.52 5.82
CA LYS A 334 -9.17 -2.66 6.43
C LYS A 334 -7.67 -2.46 6.43
N ALA A 335 -7.01 -2.66 7.59
CA ALA A 335 -5.58 -2.45 7.77
C ALA A 335 -5.08 -1.03 7.40
N LEU A 336 -5.94 0.00 7.48
CA LEU A 336 -5.56 1.40 7.24
C LEU A 336 -4.32 1.77 8.07
N SER A 337 -3.29 2.35 7.41
CA SER A 337 -1.94 2.55 7.97
C SER A 337 -1.47 4.01 7.87
N GLY A 338 -2.34 4.96 8.20
CA GLY A 338 -2.00 6.39 8.26
C GLY A 338 -2.65 7.26 7.19
N GLY A 339 -3.34 6.69 6.20
CA GLY A 339 -4.11 7.43 5.20
C GLY A 339 -5.43 7.98 5.73
N THR A 340 -6.18 8.65 4.85
CA THR A 340 -7.50 9.19 5.17
C THR A 340 -8.54 8.61 4.22
N VAL A 341 -9.60 8.01 4.77
CA VAL A 341 -10.74 7.48 4.00
C VAL A 341 -11.99 8.31 4.32
N ILE A 342 -12.66 8.76 3.25
CA ILE A 342 -13.88 9.58 3.36
C ILE A 342 -14.94 8.96 2.46
N VAL A 343 -16.14 8.69 3.00
CA VAL A 343 -17.29 8.26 2.19
C VAL A 343 -18.48 9.17 2.50
N THR A 344 -19.07 9.72 1.44
CA THR A 344 -20.23 10.63 1.53
C THR A 344 -21.29 10.17 0.52
N PRO A 345 -22.58 10.22 0.84
CA PRO A 345 -23.61 9.82 -0.10
C PRO A 345 -23.64 10.74 -1.33
N GLU A 346 -23.93 10.19 -2.49
CA GLU A 346 -24.15 10.95 -3.73
C GLU A 346 -25.49 11.68 -3.71
N ILE A 347 -26.51 11.00 -3.17
CA ILE A 347 -27.88 11.54 -3.05
C ILE A 347 -28.26 11.51 -1.57
N GLU A 348 -28.72 12.64 -1.06
CA GLU A 348 -29.23 12.73 0.31
C GLU A 348 -30.59 12.04 0.42
N ARG A 349 -30.60 10.86 1.06
CA ARG A 349 -31.83 10.09 1.37
C ARG A 349 -32.21 10.16 2.86
N GLY A 350 -31.72 11.19 3.57
CA GLY A 350 -31.87 11.34 5.02
C GLY A 350 -30.74 10.68 5.81
N ASN A 351 -30.74 10.86 7.13
CA ASN A 351 -29.67 10.41 8.04
C ASN A 351 -29.62 8.89 8.28
N ASP A 352 -30.51 8.12 7.65
CA ASP A 352 -30.66 6.67 7.89
C ASP A 352 -30.02 5.79 6.80
N GLN A 353 -29.25 6.41 5.90
CA GLN A 353 -28.63 5.72 4.78
C GLN A 353 -27.36 4.97 5.21
N THR A 354 -27.30 3.65 4.95
CA THR A 354 -26.07 2.85 5.08
C THR A 354 -25.19 3.10 3.84
N ILE A 355 -23.98 3.62 4.05
CA ILE A 355 -23.05 4.02 2.98
C ILE A 355 -21.79 3.15 2.94
N VAL A 356 -21.52 2.36 3.97
CA VAL A 356 -20.43 1.39 4.02
C VAL A 356 -20.95 0.09 4.64
N GLY A 357 -20.44 -1.03 4.16
CA GLY A 357 -20.87 -2.36 4.61
C GLY A 357 -20.32 -2.75 5.99
N ASN A 358 -20.07 -4.04 6.15
CA ASN A 358 -19.65 -4.64 7.43
C ASN A 358 -18.12 -4.60 7.62
N ALA A 359 -17.68 -4.79 8.87
CA ALA A 359 -16.28 -4.92 9.26
C ALA A 359 -15.37 -3.77 8.76
N VAL A 360 -15.92 -2.56 8.74
CA VAL A 360 -15.19 -1.33 8.37
C VAL A 360 -14.05 -1.09 9.36
N LEU A 361 -12.87 -0.65 8.89
CA LEU A 361 -11.64 -0.42 9.67
C LEU A 361 -11.09 -1.67 10.37
N TYR A 362 -11.38 -2.87 9.87
CA TYR A 362 -10.88 -4.11 10.44
C TYR A 362 -9.36 -4.11 10.56
N GLY A 363 -8.83 -4.20 11.78
CA GLY A 363 -7.39 -4.26 12.04
C GLY A 363 -6.61 -3.02 11.59
N ALA A 364 -7.27 -1.88 11.47
CA ALA A 364 -6.63 -0.62 11.09
C ALA A 364 -5.72 -0.11 12.22
N THR A 365 -4.52 0.39 11.87
CA THR A 365 -3.45 0.69 12.82
C THR A 365 -3.21 2.17 13.04
N SER A 366 -3.53 3.02 12.08
CA SER A 366 -3.41 4.49 12.17
C SER A 366 -4.15 5.16 11.00
N GLY A 367 -4.40 6.47 11.10
CA GLY A 367 -5.05 7.26 10.07
C GLY A 367 -6.38 7.85 10.51
N LEU A 368 -7.13 8.37 9.52
CA LEU A 368 -8.41 9.05 9.74
C LEU A 368 -9.49 8.43 8.85
N ALA A 369 -10.72 8.36 9.36
CA ALA A 369 -11.85 7.86 8.59
C ALA A 369 -13.13 8.64 8.92
N PHE A 370 -13.84 9.10 7.87
CA PHE A 370 -15.03 9.93 8.01
C PHE A 370 -16.16 9.38 7.12
N PHE A 371 -17.25 8.97 7.75
CA PHE A 371 -18.40 8.34 7.08
C PHE A 371 -19.67 9.13 7.34
N ARG A 372 -20.18 9.84 6.31
CA ARG A 372 -21.46 10.54 6.40
C ARG A 372 -22.60 9.60 6.08
N GLY A 373 -23.17 8.99 7.10
CA GLY A 373 -24.21 7.96 7.06
C GLY A 373 -23.83 6.79 7.95
N LYS A 374 -24.59 5.71 7.88
CA LYS A 374 -24.42 4.51 8.70
C LYS A 374 -23.39 3.55 8.11
N ALA A 375 -22.67 2.88 8.99
CA ALA A 375 -21.94 1.65 8.69
C ALA A 375 -22.79 0.41 9.04
N GLY A 376 -22.49 -0.69 8.39
CA GLY A 376 -23.06 -1.99 8.74
C GLY A 376 -22.55 -2.51 10.09
N GLU A 377 -22.57 -3.84 10.25
CA GLU A 377 -22.13 -4.50 11.48
C GLU A 377 -20.61 -4.51 11.63
N ARG A 378 -20.12 -4.64 12.87
CA ARG A 378 -18.70 -4.74 13.21
C ARG A 378 -17.85 -3.55 12.75
N PHE A 379 -18.41 -2.35 12.83
CA PHE A 379 -17.63 -1.13 12.59
C PHE A 379 -16.47 -1.01 13.59
N ALA A 380 -15.27 -0.66 13.11
CA ALA A 380 -14.04 -0.53 13.90
C ALA A 380 -13.60 -1.81 14.65
N VAL A 381 -14.04 -2.98 14.18
CA VAL A 381 -13.61 -4.27 14.74
C VAL A 381 -12.10 -4.41 14.66
N ARG A 382 -11.45 -4.72 15.80
CA ARG A 382 -9.99 -4.79 15.94
C ARG A 382 -9.24 -3.54 15.47
N ASN A 383 -9.87 -2.37 15.49
CA ASN A 383 -9.16 -1.10 15.29
C ASN A 383 -8.11 -0.93 16.40
N SER A 384 -6.88 -0.60 16.05
CA SER A 384 -5.78 -0.44 17.00
C SER A 384 -5.15 0.97 17.01
N GLY A 385 -5.66 1.92 16.18
CA GLY A 385 -5.08 3.27 16.18
C GLY A 385 -5.76 4.30 15.28
N VAL A 386 -6.73 3.92 14.47
CA VAL A 386 -7.46 4.88 13.61
C VAL A 386 -8.39 5.76 14.44
N HIS A 387 -8.46 7.05 14.08
CA HIS A 387 -9.51 7.94 14.55
C HIS A 387 -10.61 8.04 13.50
N ALA A 388 -11.85 7.78 13.91
CA ALA A 388 -12.98 7.71 12.99
C ALA A 388 -14.22 8.43 13.49
N VAL A 389 -15.00 8.99 12.55
CA VAL A 389 -16.33 9.52 12.81
C VAL A 389 -17.35 8.90 11.86
N VAL A 390 -18.48 8.45 12.40
CA VAL A 390 -19.57 7.82 11.64
C VAL A 390 -20.92 8.25 12.19
N GLU A 391 -21.95 8.30 11.34
CA GLU A 391 -23.29 8.77 11.74
C GLU A 391 -24.25 7.66 12.18
N GLY A 392 -23.72 6.48 12.44
CA GLY A 392 -24.43 5.33 13.02
C GLY A 392 -23.74 4.02 12.65
N VAL A 393 -24.00 2.98 13.45
CA VAL A 393 -23.41 1.65 13.27
C VAL A 393 -24.42 0.54 13.56
N GLY A 394 -24.23 -0.62 12.92
CA GLY A 394 -24.98 -1.83 13.22
C GLY A 394 -24.51 -2.52 14.50
N ASP A 395 -24.85 -3.79 14.64
CA ASP A 395 -24.47 -4.63 15.77
C ASP A 395 -22.95 -4.82 15.87
N HIS A 396 -22.41 -5.04 17.07
CA HIS A 396 -20.99 -5.34 17.33
C HIS A 396 -20.01 -4.21 16.97
N GLY A 397 -20.43 -2.95 17.00
CA GLY A 397 -19.50 -1.81 16.80
C GLY A 397 -18.36 -1.84 17.83
N CYS A 398 -17.12 -1.51 17.43
CA CYS A 398 -15.89 -1.49 18.24
C CYS A 398 -15.54 -2.85 18.90
N GLU A 399 -16.04 -3.97 18.36
CA GLU A 399 -15.74 -5.31 18.87
C GLU A 399 -14.23 -5.59 18.77
N TYR A 400 -13.61 -6.06 19.87
CA TYR A 400 -12.16 -6.32 19.98
C TYR A 400 -11.25 -5.12 19.61
N MET A 401 -11.73 -3.92 19.71
CA MET A 401 -10.91 -2.72 19.51
C MET A 401 -9.80 -2.65 20.57
N THR A 402 -8.58 -2.30 20.15
CA THR A 402 -7.38 -2.26 21.00
C THR A 402 -6.72 -0.89 21.07
N GLY A 403 -7.17 0.09 20.26
CA GLY A 403 -6.62 1.44 20.23
C GLY A 403 -7.40 2.36 19.30
N GLY A 404 -7.01 3.63 19.25
CA GLY A 404 -7.66 4.66 18.44
C GLY A 404 -8.84 5.34 19.16
N ARG A 405 -9.53 6.23 18.44
CA ARG A 405 -10.72 6.95 18.91
C ARG A 405 -11.82 6.89 17.88
N VAL A 406 -13.01 6.50 18.30
CA VAL A 406 -14.19 6.39 17.45
C VAL A 406 -15.28 7.28 17.97
N VAL A 407 -15.84 8.15 17.12
CA VAL A 407 -16.98 9.02 17.44
C VAL A 407 -18.18 8.57 16.62
N ILE A 408 -19.28 8.23 17.29
CA ILE A 408 -20.52 7.80 16.67
C ILE A 408 -21.59 8.86 16.97
N LEU A 409 -22.09 9.51 15.92
CA LEU A 409 -23.02 10.64 16.03
C LEU A 409 -24.49 10.23 16.00
N GLY A 410 -24.77 8.95 15.77
CA GLY A 410 -26.12 8.42 15.60
C GLY A 410 -26.32 7.06 16.26
N PRO A 411 -27.35 6.31 15.86
CA PRO A 411 -27.74 5.08 16.56
C PRO A 411 -26.69 3.99 16.47
N THR A 412 -26.63 3.16 17.52
CA THR A 412 -25.80 1.96 17.61
C THR A 412 -26.68 0.70 17.62
N GLY A 413 -26.13 -0.41 17.13
CA GLY A 413 -26.72 -1.74 17.29
C GLY A 413 -26.38 -2.37 18.66
N ARG A 414 -26.67 -3.66 18.80
CA ARG A 414 -26.47 -4.45 20.03
C ARG A 414 -25.02 -4.90 20.20
N ASN A 415 -24.69 -5.31 21.42
CA ASN A 415 -23.40 -5.89 21.79
C ASN A 415 -22.20 -5.00 21.41
N PHE A 416 -22.39 -3.69 21.48
CA PHE A 416 -21.34 -2.70 21.17
C PHE A 416 -20.19 -2.82 22.17
N GLY A 417 -18.94 -2.76 21.68
CA GLY A 417 -17.72 -2.80 22.50
C GLY A 417 -17.38 -4.20 23.06
N ALA A 418 -17.99 -5.27 22.56
CA ALA A 418 -17.69 -6.64 23.03
C ALA A 418 -16.20 -6.96 22.86
N GLY A 419 -15.52 -7.39 23.95
CA GLY A 419 -14.11 -7.71 23.93
C GLY A 419 -13.17 -6.52 23.69
N MET A 420 -13.64 -5.29 23.79
CA MET A 420 -12.83 -4.08 23.63
C MET A 420 -11.83 -3.97 24.78
N SER A 421 -10.53 -3.99 24.48
CA SER A 421 -9.44 -3.96 25.47
C SER A 421 -8.63 -2.66 25.45
N GLY A 422 -8.83 -1.79 24.44
CA GLY A 422 -8.11 -0.52 24.33
C GLY A 422 -8.78 0.44 23.36
N GLY A 423 -8.30 1.69 23.34
CA GLY A 423 -8.95 2.80 22.63
C GLY A 423 -10.18 3.33 23.36
N ILE A 424 -10.84 4.34 22.79
CA ILE A 424 -12.02 4.99 23.38
C ILE A 424 -13.09 5.14 22.29
N ALA A 425 -14.33 4.76 22.61
CA ALA A 425 -15.49 5.02 21.76
C ALA A 425 -16.39 6.09 22.42
N TYR A 426 -16.71 7.13 21.69
CA TYR A 426 -17.61 8.21 22.09
C TYR A 426 -18.91 8.10 21.29
N VAL A 427 -20.03 8.00 21.97
CA VAL A 427 -21.35 7.86 21.35
C VAL A 427 -22.24 9.02 21.77
N TYR A 428 -22.79 9.72 20.78
CA TYR A 428 -23.84 10.72 21.01
C TYR A 428 -25.16 10.03 21.24
N ASP A 429 -25.65 10.04 22.49
CA ASP A 429 -26.82 9.31 22.98
C ASP A 429 -27.83 10.22 23.67
N PRO A 430 -28.51 11.13 22.93
CA PRO A 430 -29.50 12.02 23.53
C PRO A 430 -30.74 11.29 24.07
N SER A 431 -30.98 10.04 23.65
CA SER A 431 -32.09 9.21 24.11
C SER A 431 -31.79 8.36 25.35
N SER A 432 -30.51 8.30 25.76
CA SER A 432 -30.03 7.46 26.86
C SER A 432 -30.31 5.94 26.65
N GLU A 433 -30.31 5.49 25.39
CA GLU A 433 -30.56 4.08 25.03
C GLU A 433 -29.27 3.26 24.89
N PHE A 434 -28.11 3.90 24.76
CA PHE A 434 -26.84 3.24 24.44
C PHE A 434 -26.42 2.22 25.50
N ALA A 435 -26.66 2.52 26.78
CA ALA A 435 -26.29 1.62 27.87
C ALA A 435 -26.91 0.20 27.74
N ALA A 436 -28.14 0.11 27.23
CA ALA A 436 -28.82 -1.17 27.01
C ALA A 436 -28.25 -1.97 25.81
N LYS A 437 -27.52 -1.31 24.92
CA LYS A 437 -26.92 -1.89 23.70
C LYS A 437 -25.43 -2.21 23.85
N CYS A 438 -24.80 -1.71 24.90
CA CYS A 438 -23.36 -1.82 25.13
C CYS A 438 -22.99 -3.08 25.92
N ASN A 439 -21.89 -3.73 25.54
CA ASN A 439 -21.29 -4.83 26.27
C ASN A 439 -20.29 -4.27 27.31
N LEU A 440 -20.63 -4.38 28.57
CA LEU A 440 -19.84 -3.81 29.69
C LEU A 440 -18.91 -4.84 30.36
N SER A 441 -18.71 -6.01 29.76
CA SER A 441 -17.88 -7.07 30.37
C SER A 441 -16.42 -6.65 30.57
N MET A 442 -15.87 -5.75 29.74
CA MET A 442 -14.48 -5.33 29.77
C MET A 442 -14.30 -3.80 29.91
N GLY A 443 -15.37 -3.03 30.06
CA GLY A 443 -15.30 -1.58 30.14
C GLY A 443 -16.45 -0.96 30.92
N SER A 444 -16.34 0.34 31.17
CA SER A 444 -17.35 1.16 31.84
C SER A 444 -17.84 2.27 30.92
N LEU A 445 -19.09 2.68 31.13
CA LEU A 445 -19.62 3.91 30.53
C LEU A 445 -19.30 5.09 31.46
N GLU A 446 -18.75 6.12 30.87
CA GLU A 446 -18.36 7.36 31.58
C GLU A 446 -18.88 8.57 30.79
N ALA A 447 -19.07 9.68 31.50
CA ALA A 447 -19.29 10.97 30.84
C ALA A 447 -18.01 11.46 30.16
N LEU A 448 -18.14 12.40 29.24
CA LEU A 448 -17.01 13.11 28.65
C LEU A 448 -16.26 13.88 29.76
N ASP A 449 -14.92 13.84 29.69
CA ASP A 449 -14.10 14.63 30.59
C ASP A 449 -14.02 16.08 30.08
N PHE A 450 -14.50 17.02 30.91
CA PHE A 450 -14.51 18.45 30.59
C PHE A 450 -13.33 19.21 31.20
N GLU A 451 -12.55 18.56 32.08
CA GLU A 451 -11.39 19.18 32.75
C GLU A 451 -10.10 18.96 31.93
N GLY A 452 -10.06 17.95 31.07
CA GLY A 452 -8.93 17.60 30.22
C GLY A 452 -9.13 17.96 28.74
N ASP A 453 -8.24 17.41 27.90
CA ASP A 453 -8.25 17.67 26.46
C ASP A 453 -9.33 16.83 25.70
N GLU A 454 -10.10 16.00 26.39
CA GLU A 454 -10.98 15.03 25.76
C GLU A 454 -12.13 15.70 25.00
N GLU A 455 -12.73 16.75 25.60
CA GLU A 455 -13.76 17.56 24.94
C GLU A 455 -13.23 18.16 23.62
N LEU A 456 -12.01 18.71 23.66
CA LEU A 456 -11.38 19.32 22.48
C LEU A 456 -11.14 18.29 21.38
N VAL A 457 -10.70 17.09 21.74
CA VAL A 457 -10.46 16.02 20.78
C VAL A 457 -11.75 15.56 20.10
N VAL A 458 -12.84 15.36 20.84
CA VAL A 458 -14.12 14.97 20.27
C VAL A 458 -14.66 16.07 19.35
N LYS A 459 -14.60 17.31 19.80
CA LYS A 459 -15.03 18.48 19.02
C LYS A 459 -14.23 18.63 17.73
N ASP A 460 -12.89 18.47 17.79
CA ASP A 460 -12.02 18.53 16.62
C ASP A 460 -12.35 17.42 15.62
N LEU A 461 -12.56 16.18 16.06
CA LEU A 461 -12.95 15.08 15.19
C LEU A 461 -14.28 15.35 14.48
N ILE A 462 -15.26 15.92 15.18
CA ILE A 462 -16.55 16.32 14.58
C ILE A 462 -16.34 17.47 13.59
N GLN A 463 -15.49 18.45 13.89
CA GLN A 463 -15.16 19.54 12.96
C GLN A 463 -14.50 19.02 11.69
N GLN A 464 -13.54 18.10 11.80
CA GLN A 464 -12.93 17.45 10.66
C GLN A 464 -13.95 16.65 9.84
N HIS A 465 -14.85 15.93 10.51
CA HIS A 465 -15.95 15.23 9.83
C HIS A 465 -16.82 16.18 9.01
N ILE A 466 -17.21 17.31 9.57
CA ILE A 466 -17.97 18.35 8.85
C ILE A 466 -17.17 18.90 7.67
N GLN A 467 -15.89 19.18 7.88
CA GLN A 467 -15.02 19.72 6.83
C GLN A 467 -14.94 18.78 5.62
N HIS A 468 -14.76 17.48 5.87
CA HIS A 468 -14.57 16.47 4.83
C HIS A 468 -15.87 16.02 4.18
N THR A 469 -16.95 15.92 4.96
CA THR A 469 -18.21 15.28 4.52
C THR A 469 -19.37 16.25 4.33
N LYS A 470 -19.28 17.47 4.86
CA LYS A 470 -20.40 18.43 4.93
C LYS A 470 -21.61 17.88 5.70
N SER A 471 -21.38 17.12 6.75
CA SER A 471 -22.40 16.49 7.59
C SER A 471 -23.39 17.49 8.21
N PRO A 472 -24.67 17.44 7.90
CA PRO A 472 -25.66 18.27 8.58
C PRO A 472 -25.85 17.89 10.05
N LEU A 473 -25.73 16.58 10.36
CA LEU A 473 -25.82 16.07 11.73
C LEU A 473 -24.67 16.60 12.59
N GLY A 474 -23.44 16.54 12.07
CA GLY A 474 -22.28 17.11 12.76
C GLY A 474 -22.44 18.62 12.98
N VAL A 475 -22.94 19.36 12.00
CA VAL A 475 -23.22 20.80 12.12
C VAL A 475 -24.24 21.07 13.22
N SER A 476 -25.35 20.32 13.27
CA SER A 476 -26.38 20.50 14.30
C SER A 476 -25.87 20.23 15.72
N ILE A 477 -25.03 19.20 15.90
CA ILE A 477 -24.43 18.88 17.19
C ILE A 477 -23.46 19.98 17.65
N LEU A 478 -22.60 20.49 16.76
CA LEU A 478 -21.68 21.56 17.12
C LEU A 478 -22.35 22.93 17.31
N ALA A 479 -23.49 23.18 16.65
CA ALA A 479 -24.24 24.43 16.82
C ALA A 479 -24.82 24.58 18.23
N ASP A 480 -25.13 23.48 18.91
CA ASP A 480 -25.61 23.45 20.30
C ASP A 480 -24.67 22.63 21.18
N TRP A 481 -23.38 22.85 21.02
CA TRP A 481 -22.34 22.04 21.69
C TRP A 481 -22.46 22.03 23.21
N ASP A 482 -22.79 23.16 23.83
CA ASP A 482 -22.88 23.26 25.28
C ASP A 482 -23.94 22.34 25.90
N HIS A 483 -25.01 22.04 25.18
CA HIS A 483 -25.98 21.02 25.57
C HIS A 483 -25.61 19.64 25.04
N ALA A 484 -25.20 19.53 23.79
CA ALA A 484 -24.92 18.25 23.11
C ALA A 484 -23.79 17.47 23.79
N LYS A 485 -22.76 18.14 24.29
CA LYS A 485 -21.61 17.50 24.96
C LYS A 485 -22.02 16.65 26.18
N HIS A 486 -23.07 17.00 26.87
CA HIS A 486 -23.60 16.24 28.03
C HIS A 486 -24.33 14.96 27.60
N SER A 487 -24.67 14.83 26.34
CA SER A 487 -25.28 13.62 25.75
C SER A 487 -24.23 12.66 25.18
N PHE A 488 -22.95 12.98 25.24
CA PHE A 488 -21.90 12.03 24.86
C PHE A 488 -21.59 11.08 26.01
N VAL A 489 -21.59 9.79 25.68
CA VAL A 489 -21.19 8.71 26.57
C VAL A 489 -19.94 8.06 25.98
N LYS A 490 -18.90 7.89 26.80
CA LYS A 490 -17.71 7.16 26.38
C LYS A 490 -17.70 5.76 26.94
N LEU A 491 -17.33 4.80 26.11
CA LEU A 491 -16.95 3.45 26.53
C LEU A 491 -15.44 3.42 26.75
N MET A 492 -15.04 3.17 28.01
CA MET A 492 -13.65 3.10 28.45
C MET A 492 -13.31 1.71 28.93
N PRO A 493 -12.41 0.96 28.26
CA PRO A 493 -11.94 -0.35 28.75
C PRO A 493 -11.16 -0.22 30.06
N HIS A 494 -11.40 -1.15 30.99
CA HIS A 494 -10.79 -1.11 32.34
C HIS A 494 -9.26 -1.14 32.29
N ASP A 495 -8.67 -2.07 31.52
CA ASP A 495 -7.22 -2.22 31.41
C ASP A 495 -6.58 -1.01 30.73
N TYR A 496 -7.23 -0.44 29.71
CA TYR A 496 -6.73 0.74 29.01
C TYR A 496 -6.71 1.97 29.92
N LYS A 497 -7.72 2.13 30.77
CA LYS A 497 -7.78 3.20 31.77
C LYS A 497 -6.59 3.13 32.73
N GLN A 498 -6.21 1.93 33.17
CA GLN A 498 -5.04 1.74 34.05
C GLN A 498 -3.72 2.10 33.34
N VAL A 499 -3.57 1.71 32.06
CA VAL A 499 -2.39 2.04 31.24
C VAL A 499 -2.24 3.55 31.04
N ILE A 500 -3.35 4.25 30.75
CA ILE A 500 -3.33 5.73 30.61
C ILE A 500 -2.90 6.37 31.93
N ALA A 501 -3.49 5.96 33.05
CA ALA A 501 -3.16 6.49 34.36
C ALA A 501 -1.67 6.25 34.73
N ALA A 502 -1.12 5.07 34.44
CA ALA A 502 0.28 4.76 34.68
C ALA A 502 1.22 5.64 33.82
N ASN A 503 0.89 5.87 32.56
CA ASN A 503 1.69 6.72 31.65
C ASN A 503 1.69 8.19 32.08
N VAL A 504 0.59 8.71 32.61
CA VAL A 504 0.52 10.06 33.19
C VAL A 504 1.46 10.17 34.39
N HIS A 505 1.49 9.18 35.28
CA HIS A 505 2.41 9.17 36.42
C HIS A 505 3.88 9.09 36.00
N MET A 506 4.25 8.32 34.96
CA MET A 506 5.63 8.26 34.47
C MET A 506 6.09 9.60 33.87
N ASN A 507 5.22 10.30 33.15
CA ASN A 507 5.57 11.59 32.55
C ASN A 507 5.64 12.75 33.59
N THR A 508 4.93 12.65 34.70
CA THR A 508 5.00 13.65 35.80
C THR A 508 6.17 13.41 36.74
N THR A 509 6.78 12.22 36.76
CA THR A 509 7.94 11.87 37.59
C THR A 509 9.28 11.94 36.87
N ALA A 510 9.29 12.18 35.55
CA ALA A 510 10.53 12.42 34.79
C ALA A 510 11.01 13.84 35.07
N GLU A 511 11.93 14.02 36.06
CA GLU A 511 12.70 15.26 36.24
C GLU A 511 13.44 15.59 34.94
N PRO A 512 13.55 16.88 34.56
CA PRO A 512 14.33 17.27 33.40
C PRO A 512 15.79 16.88 33.61
N VAL A 513 16.30 15.96 32.80
CA VAL A 513 17.73 15.66 32.77
C VAL A 513 18.46 16.93 32.35
N HIS A 514 19.08 17.59 33.30
CA HIS A 514 20.03 18.65 33.05
C HIS A 514 21.22 18.05 32.29
N VAL A 515 21.28 18.24 30.99
CA VAL A 515 22.49 18.03 30.18
C VAL A 515 23.46 19.15 30.58
N ASN A 516 24.38 18.85 31.47
CA ASN A 516 25.54 19.68 31.71
C ASN A 516 26.37 19.74 30.44
N ALA A 517 26.35 20.85 29.75
CA ALA A 517 27.35 21.23 28.76
C ALA A 517 28.66 21.51 29.53
N GLY A 518 29.56 20.53 29.55
CA GLY A 518 30.92 20.67 30.09
C GLY A 518 31.91 20.58 28.92
N HIS A 519 32.54 21.71 28.66
CA HIS A 519 33.80 22.00 27.97
C HIS A 519 34.23 21.20 26.75
#